data_1e9e2b2b572cd3fb18bbac705fe90723
#
_entry.id   1e9e2b2b572cd3fb18bbac705fe90723
#
_cell.length_a   1.000
_cell.length_b   1.000
_cell.length_c   1.000
_cell.angle_alpha   90.00
_cell.angle_beta   90.00
_cell.angle_gamma   90.00
#
_symmetry.space_group_name_H-M   'P 1'
#
loop_
_entity.id
_entity.type
_entity.pdbx_description
1 polymer ?
#
loop_
_entity_poly.entity_id
_entity_poly.type
_entity_poly.pdbx_seq_one_letter_code
_entity_poly.pdbx_strand_id
1 'polypeptide(L)'
;AGTTVEETDATYLGSENLAPPHEIQRGDRNLWCSIKMVLYALSVLFGKKLSELEEGQKDALQWHRELPDFTTASEDELLNVFLDSVPLQIRLFRDHLLITGGAGIGLGLLKSLCKNKLGDESLALPMLGGIGDVESAAPSFALWELSRLIRNSSSLSACFDAGLNGLEDRLKIEPEAKEFNKEFKEFLKKFGSRGPNEWEIACEVWGTNPHMPLTIIDRMRQADDSRAPNLRTERLAKEREEAVRSAKSNLSRILHSRFDRFYECAVNYSQAREKSKTVLIDMIHQCRLALRELGQRVSQRSGGKVDDLWFIRLEEMDTFLQKPETMKKIISERKATREALSELVPPFCFSGELPPIETWEKRKEIARTALKSGEI
;
A
#
# COMPACT_ATOMS: atom_id res chain seq x y z
N ALA A 1 -19.08 15.42 6.20
CA ALA A 1 -18.23 16.58 6.40
C ALA A 1 -17.34 16.68 5.18
N GLY A 2 -17.58 17.65 4.31
CA GLY A 2 -16.73 17.90 3.17
C GLY A 2 -15.78 19.02 3.56
N THR A 3 -14.54 18.68 3.87
CA THR A 3 -13.45 19.65 3.78
C THR A 3 -13.24 19.95 2.31
N THR A 4 -13.19 21.22 1.93
CA THR A 4 -12.85 21.65 0.58
C THR A 4 -11.34 21.42 0.35
N VAL A 5 -10.93 21.17 -0.87
CA VAL A 5 -9.53 20.93 -1.25
C VAL A 5 -8.62 22.10 -0.82
N GLU A 6 -9.14 23.31 -0.77
CA GLU A 6 -8.44 24.52 -0.32
C GLU A 6 -8.05 24.51 1.16
N GLU A 7 -8.80 23.79 2.01
CA GLU A 7 -8.48 23.67 3.45
C GLU A 7 -7.42 22.61 3.76
N THR A 8 -7.18 21.68 2.85
CA THR A 8 -6.16 20.62 3.00
C THR A 8 -4.79 21.05 2.47
N ASP A 9 -4.69 22.10 1.66
CA ASP A 9 -3.48 22.46 0.93
C ASP A 9 -2.42 23.19 1.77
N ALA A 10 -2.78 23.69 2.95
CA ALA A 10 -1.89 24.60 3.67
C ALA A 10 -0.91 23.94 4.64
N THR A 11 -0.92 22.61 4.86
CA THR A 11 -0.50 22.20 6.20
C THR A 11 0.38 20.99 6.36
N TYR A 12 0.77 20.29 5.31
CA TYR A 12 1.54 19.05 5.48
C TYR A 12 3.02 19.13 5.11
N LEU A 13 3.52 20.28 4.68
CA LEU A 13 4.90 20.42 4.21
C LEU A 13 5.73 21.39 5.06
N GLY A 14 5.87 21.05 6.35
CA GLY A 14 7.06 21.45 7.12
C GLY A 14 7.34 22.94 7.23
N SER A 15 6.37 23.76 7.55
CA SER A 15 6.62 25.03 8.22
C SER A 15 6.35 24.89 9.71
N GLU A 16 6.91 25.77 10.50
CA GLU A 16 6.85 25.86 11.96
C GLU A 16 5.42 25.92 12.56
N ASN A 17 4.40 25.85 11.73
CA ASN A 17 3.00 25.77 12.10
C ASN A 17 2.42 24.45 11.64
N LEU A 18 2.35 23.47 12.55
CA LEU A 18 1.34 22.43 12.43
C LEU A 18 -0.01 23.12 12.28
N ALA A 19 -0.77 22.76 11.24
CA ALA A 19 -2.12 23.26 11.10
C ALA A 19 -2.88 23.06 12.39
N PRO A 20 -3.66 24.03 12.82
CA PRO A 20 -4.54 23.83 13.96
C PRO A 20 -5.40 22.59 13.65
N PRO A 21 -5.58 21.67 14.61
CA PRO A 21 -6.41 20.52 14.41
C PRO A 21 -7.79 21.02 13.96
N HIS A 22 -8.23 20.58 12.79
CA HIS A 22 -9.56 20.88 12.35
C HIS A 22 -10.51 20.26 13.39
N GLU A 23 -11.24 21.09 14.14
CA GLU A 23 -12.37 20.60 14.90
C GLU A 23 -13.27 19.86 13.91
N ILE A 24 -13.32 18.54 14.03
CA ILE A 24 -14.35 17.74 13.37
C ILE A 24 -15.64 18.13 14.10
N GLN A 25 -16.23 19.24 13.68
CA GLN A 25 -17.56 19.60 14.14
C GLN A 25 -18.45 18.42 13.77
N ARG A 26 -19.10 17.83 14.76
CA ARG A 26 -20.16 16.87 14.52
C ARG A 26 -21.12 17.56 13.58
N GLY A 27 -21.03 17.22 12.29
CA GLY A 27 -21.91 17.76 11.28
C GLY A 27 -23.33 17.54 11.78
N ASP A 28 -24.12 18.56 11.75
CA ASP A 28 -25.55 18.47 12.08
C ASP A 28 -26.09 17.26 11.29
N ARG A 29 -26.88 16.42 11.95
CA ARG A 29 -27.56 15.30 11.31
C ARG A 29 -28.55 15.86 10.30
N ASN A 30 -28.00 16.29 9.16
CA ASN A 30 -28.79 16.86 8.10
C ASN A 30 -29.49 15.69 7.37
N LEU A 31 -30.79 15.80 7.21
CA LEU A 31 -31.59 14.83 6.45
C LEU A 31 -30.99 14.53 5.07
N TRP A 32 -30.40 15.54 4.41
CA TRP A 32 -29.68 15.38 3.15
C TRP A 32 -28.48 14.43 3.24
N CYS A 33 -27.71 14.48 4.32
CA CYS A 33 -26.60 13.54 4.52
C CYS A 33 -27.12 12.11 4.67
N SER A 34 -28.20 11.92 5.41
CA SER A 34 -28.84 10.61 5.56
C SER A 34 -29.35 10.07 4.22
N ILE A 35 -30.00 10.92 3.42
CA ILE A 35 -30.47 10.53 2.07
C ILE A 35 -29.28 10.16 1.16
N LYS A 36 -28.23 10.96 1.14
CA LYS A 36 -27.00 10.66 0.36
C LYS A 36 -26.38 9.34 0.79
N MET A 37 -26.31 9.06 2.08
CA MET A 37 -25.80 7.78 2.60
C MET A 37 -26.65 6.60 2.17
N VAL A 38 -27.98 6.72 2.20
CA VAL A 38 -28.87 5.67 1.71
C VAL A 38 -28.71 5.45 0.20
N LEU A 39 -28.65 6.52 -0.60
CA LEU A 39 -28.43 6.44 -2.04
C LEU A 39 -27.08 5.82 -2.36
N TYR A 40 -26.04 6.15 -1.60
CA TYR A 40 -24.73 5.54 -1.72
C TYR A 40 -24.79 4.03 -1.39
N ALA A 41 -25.41 3.65 -0.27
CA ALA A 41 -25.56 2.23 0.09
C ALA A 41 -26.35 1.45 -0.97
N LEU A 42 -27.39 2.04 -1.56
CA LEU A 42 -28.09 1.43 -2.69
C LEU A 42 -27.19 1.30 -3.92
N SER A 43 -26.41 2.34 -4.27
CA SER A 43 -25.46 2.28 -5.38
C SER A 43 -24.39 1.18 -5.19
N VAL A 44 -23.97 0.94 -3.96
CA VAL A 44 -23.06 -0.16 -3.59
C VAL A 44 -23.75 -1.51 -3.81
N LEU A 45 -24.96 -1.70 -3.31
CA LEU A 45 -25.72 -2.95 -3.46
C LEU A 45 -26.01 -3.33 -4.93
N PHE A 46 -26.09 -2.34 -5.81
CA PHE A 46 -26.31 -2.54 -7.25
C PHE A 46 -25.01 -2.49 -8.07
N GLY A 47 -23.84 -2.45 -7.43
CA GLY A 47 -22.54 -2.55 -8.09
C GLY A 47 -22.14 -1.33 -8.94
N LYS A 48 -22.88 -0.23 -8.90
CA LYS A 48 -22.61 0.96 -9.75
C LYS A 48 -21.20 1.51 -9.57
N LYS A 49 -20.67 1.46 -8.34
CA LYS A 49 -19.32 1.95 -8.03
C LYS A 49 -18.18 1.08 -8.57
N LEU A 50 -18.47 -0.18 -8.86
CA LEU A 50 -17.48 -1.09 -9.44
C LEU A 50 -17.18 -0.74 -10.90
N SER A 51 -18.17 -0.33 -11.68
CA SER A 51 -17.97 0.10 -13.07
C SER A 51 -17.19 1.42 -13.17
N GLU A 52 -17.42 2.37 -12.25
CA GLU A 52 -16.64 3.60 -12.17
C GLU A 52 -15.15 3.30 -11.87
N LEU A 53 -14.88 2.33 -11.00
CA LEU A 53 -13.52 1.88 -10.71
C LEU A 53 -12.83 1.26 -11.93
N GLU A 54 -13.52 0.43 -12.70
CA GLU A 54 -12.96 -0.19 -13.90
C GLU A 54 -12.54 0.84 -14.95
N GLU A 55 -13.28 1.93 -15.09
CA GLU A 55 -12.93 3.04 -15.96
C GLU A 55 -11.65 3.73 -15.48
N GLY A 56 -11.58 4.06 -14.19
CA GLY A 56 -10.38 4.65 -13.60
C GLY A 56 -9.13 3.78 -13.74
N GLN A 57 -9.29 2.45 -13.66
CA GLN A 57 -8.18 1.51 -13.89
C GLN A 57 -7.69 1.51 -15.36
N LYS A 58 -8.59 1.66 -16.32
CA LYS A 58 -8.20 1.80 -17.74
C LYS A 58 -7.39 3.07 -17.97
N ASP A 59 -7.79 4.17 -17.33
CA ASP A 59 -7.06 5.42 -17.43
C ASP A 59 -5.67 5.33 -16.78
N ALA A 60 -5.55 4.65 -15.66
CA ALA A 60 -4.25 4.40 -15.03
C ALA A 60 -3.34 3.52 -15.91
N LEU A 61 -3.89 2.49 -16.56
CA LEU A 61 -3.14 1.66 -17.51
C LEU A 61 -2.72 2.44 -18.75
N GLN A 62 -3.56 3.34 -19.23
CA GLN A 62 -3.23 4.23 -20.36
C GLN A 62 -2.09 5.15 -19.97
N TRP A 63 -2.19 5.85 -18.83
CA TRP A 63 -1.13 6.69 -18.31
C TRP A 63 0.20 5.93 -18.19
N HIS A 64 0.17 4.70 -17.65
CA HIS A 64 1.37 3.87 -17.50
C HIS A 64 2.03 3.54 -18.84
N ARG A 65 1.25 3.33 -19.92
CA ARG A 65 1.78 3.05 -21.27
C ARG A 65 2.40 4.26 -21.94
N GLU A 66 2.00 5.45 -21.53
CA GLU A 66 2.46 6.74 -22.06
C GLU A 66 3.70 7.26 -21.33
N LEU A 67 4.17 6.56 -20.28
CA LEU A 67 5.37 6.96 -19.54
C LEU A 67 6.60 6.94 -20.46
N PRO A 68 7.47 7.97 -20.36
CA PRO A 68 8.72 7.98 -21.09
C PRO A 68 9.70 6.94 -20.56
N ASP A 69 10.73 6.61 -21.33
CA ASP A 69 11.88 5.88 -20.80
C ASP A 69 12.67 6.80 -19.86
N PHE A 70 12.63 6.50 -18.56
CA PHE A 70 13.25 7.33 -17.53
C PHE A 70 14.76 7.49 -17.68
N THR A 71 15.43 6.58 -18.39
CA THR A 71 16.89 6.65 -18.61
C THR A 71 17.26 7.73 -19.64
N THR A 72 16.35 8.03 -20.58
CA THR A 72 16.57 8.96 -21.68
C THR A 72 15.75 10.24 -21.61
N ALA A 73 14.68 10.24 -20.80
CA ALA A 73 13.79 11.39 -20.61
C ALA A 73 14.55 12.61 -20.07
N SER A 74 14.13 13.81 -20.42
CA SER A 74 14.62 15.06 -19.85
C SER A 74 14.22 15.20 -18.36
N GLU A 75 14.86 16.11 -17.64
CA GLU A 75 14.52 16.40 -16.23
C GLU A 75 13.09 16.93 -16.09
N ASP A 76 12.63 17.74 -17.04
CA ASP A 76 11.26 18.24 -17.08
C ASP A 76 10.26 17.10 -17.32
N GLU A 77 10.55 16.18 -18.23
CA GLU A 77 9.71 15.01 -18.47
C GLU A 77 9.62 14.13 -17.23
N LEU A 78 10.75 13.90 -16.53
CA LEU A 78 10.76 13.12 -15.29
C LEU A 78 9.93 13.79 -14.18
N LEU A 79 10.02 15.11 -14.03
CA LEU A 79 9.19 15.85 -13.07
C LEU A 79 7.71 15.80 -13.46
N ASN A 80 7.41 15.94 -14.74
CA ASN A 80 6.04 15.91 -15.25
C ASN A 80 5.37 14.54 -15.08
N VAL A 81 6.11 13.43 -15.05
CA VAL A 81 5.54 12.12 -14.66
C VAL A 81 4.80 12.21 -13.32
N PHE A 82 5.37 12.91 -12.34
CA PHE A 82 4.72 13.13 -11.06
C PHE A 82 3.60 14.17 -11.18
N LEU A 83 3.85 15.33 -11.72
CA LEU A 83 2.89 16.44 -11.76
C LEU A 83 1.61 16.07 -12.54
N ASP A 84 1.75 15.49 -13.71
CA ASP A 84 0.62 15.12 -14.58
C ASP A 84 -0.17 13.92 -14.00
N SER A 85 0.44 13.11 -13.14
CA SER A 85 -0.25 12.01 -12.48
C SER A 85 -1.19 12.46 -11.36
N VAL A 86 -0.96 13.63 -10.73
CA VAL A 86 -1.68 14.08 -9.52
C VAL A 86 -3.20 14.12 -9.70
N PRO A 87 -3.78 14.71 -10.77
CA PRO A 87 -5.23 14.72 -10.94
C PRO A 87 -5.83 13.33 -11.04
N LEU A 88 -5.16 12.41 -11.73
CA LEU A 88 -5.58 11.02 -11.85
C LEU A 88 -5.46 10.29 -10.52
N GLN A 89 -4.36 10.46 -9.78
CA GLN A 89 -4.18 9.87 -8.45
C GLN A 89 -5.27 10.35 -7.47
N ILE A 90 -5.60 11.64 -7.44
CA ILE A 90 -6.67 12.19 -6.59
C ILE A 90 -8.02 11.52 -6.91
N ARG A 91 -8.36 11.38 -8.21
CA ARG A 91 -9.58 10.71 -8.64
C ARG A 91 -9.60 9.26 -8.19
N LEU A 92 -8.57 8.50 -8.46
CA LEU A 92 -8.46 7.09 -8.10
C LEU A 92 -8.44 6.88 -6.59
N PHE A 93 -7.82 7.77 -5.82
CA PHE A 93 -7.84 7.71 -4.36
C PHE A 93 -9.23 7.96 -3.80
N ARG A 94 -9.97 8.94 -4.34
CA ARG A 94 -11.38 9.15 -4.01
C ARG A 94 -12.22 7.90 -4.30
N ASP A 95 -12.02 7.28 -5.46
CA ASP A 95 -12.74 6.08 -5.85
C ASP A 95 -12.37 4.88 -4.96
N HIS A 96 -11.09 4.74 -4.57
CA HIS A 96 -10.63 3.78 -3.58
C HIS A 96 -11.32 3.95 -2.21
N LEU A 97 -11.49 5.19 -1.74
CA LEU A 97 -12.22 5.46 -0.48
C LEU A 97 -13.69 5.07 -0.59
N LEU A 98 -14.35 5.37 -1.71
CA LEU A 98 -15.73 4.95 -1.96
C LEU A 98 -15.86 3.42 -2.03
N ILE A 99 -14.95 2.73 -2.69
CA ILE A 99 -14.91 1.27 -2.73
C ILE A 99 -14.66 0.68 -1.33
N THR A 100 -13.76 1.26 -0.56
CA THR A 100 -13.48 0.86 0.83
C THR A 100 -14.73 1.00 1.71
N GLY A 101 -15.45 2.12 1.57
CA GLY A 101 -16.75 2.30 2.22
C GLY A 101 -17.77 1.25 1.78
N GLY A 102 -17.79 0.91 0.49
CA GLY A 102 -18.63 -0.16 -0.07
C GLY A 102 -18.34 -1.53 0.55
N ALA A 103 -17.07 -1.87 0.73
CA ALA A 103 -16.67 -3.11 1.40
C ALA A 103 -17.16 -3.15 2.86
N GLY A 104 -17.07 -2.01 3.58
CA GLY A 104 -17.61 -1.87 4.92
C GLY A 104 -19.13 -2.04 4.98
N ILE A 105 -19.85 -1.46 4.02
CA ILE A 105 -21.32 -1.63 3.89
C ILE A 105 -21.68 -3.10 3.62
N GLY A 106 -21.02 -3.74 2.66
CA GLY A 106 -21.25 -5.14 2.32
C GLY A 106 -21.06 -6.06 3.53
N LEU A 107 -19.93 -5.93 4.22
CA LEU A 107 -19.66 -6.67 5.45
C LEU A 107 -20.68 -6.37 6.54
N GLY A 108 -21.05 -5.10 6.75
CA GLY A 108 -22.02 -4.69 7.76
C GLY A 108 -23.41 -5.29 7.51
N LEU A 109 -23.86 -5.34 6.26
CA LEU A 109 -25.12 -5.97 5.87
C LEU A 109 -25.09 -7.48 6.08
N LEU A 110 -23.99 -8.14 5.74
CA LEU A 110 -23.81 -9.57 5.95
C LEU A 110 -23.78 -9.91 7.43
N LYS A 111 -23.04 -9.17 8.26
CA LYS A 111 -23.01 -9.29 9.71
C LYS A 111 -24.41 -9.09 10.33
N SER A 112 -25.12 -8.05 9.91
CA SER A 112 -26.49 -7.77 10.40
C SER A 112 -27.44 -8.91 10.06
N LEU A 113 -27.35 -9.51 8.86
CA LEU A 113 -28.15 -10.65 8.48
C LEU A 113 -27.82 -11.87 9.37
N CYS A 114 -26.55 -12.19 9.57
CA CYS A 114 -26.11 -13.29 10.43
C CYS A 114 -26.60 -13.08 11.87
N LYS A 115 -26.39 -11.92 12.45
CA LYS A 115 -26.85 -11.59 13.81
C LYS A 115 -28.36 -11.76 13.98
N ASN A 116 -29.16 -11.19 13.06
CA ASN A 116 -30.60 -11.14 13.21
C ASN A 116 -31.30 -12.45 12.84
N LYS A 117 -30.70 -13.32 12.03
CA LYS A 117 -31.33 -14.52 11.50
C LYS A 117 -30.64 -15.84 11.90
N LEU A 118 -29.34 -15.77 12.24
CA LEU A 118 -28.57 -16.92 12.70
C LEU A 118 -28.09 -16.78 14.16
N GLY A 119 -28.31 -15.60 14.78
CA GLY A 119 -27.96 -15.34 16.19
C GLY A 119 -26.52 -14.93 16.44
N ASP A 120 -25.63 -14.97 15.43
CA ASP A 120 -24.21 -14.65 15.59
C ASP A 120 -23.65 -13.88 14.40
N GLU A 121 -23.17 -12.66 14.66
CA GLU A 121 -22.54 -11.81 13.62
C GLU A 121 -21.15 -12.28 13.20
N SER A 122 -20.46 -13.05 14.07
CA SER A 122 -19.10 -13.54 13.80
C SER A 122 -19.04 -14.52 12.63
N LEU A 123 -20.18 -15.16 12.30
CA LEU A 123 -20.33 -16.07 11.15
C LEU A 123 -20.01 -15.41 9.82
N ALA A 124 -20.10 -14.08 9.72
CA ALA A 124 -19.80 -13.36 8.49
C ALA A 124 -18.30 -13.33 8.15
N LEU A 125 -17.41 -13.37 9.12
CA LEU A 125 -15.96 -13.23 8.91
C LEU A 125 -15.34 -14.43 8.15
N PRO A 126 -15.62 -15.70 8.53
CA PRO A 126 -15.11 -16.85 7.77
C PRO A 126 -15.58 -16.86 6.31
N MET A 127 -16.78 -16.32 6.02
CA MET A 127 -17.32 -16.24 4.66
C MET A 127 -16.52 -15.28 3.77
N LEU A 128 -15.69 -14.40 4.33
CA LEU A 128 -14.81 -13.48 3.63
C LEU A 128 -13.34 -13.90 3.74
N GLY A 129 -13.05 -15.05 4.33
CA GLY A 129 -11.71 -15.59 4.37
C GLY A 129 -11.21 -16.02 2.99
N GLY A 130 -9.98 -15.65 2.64
CA GLY A 130 -9.38 -16.07 1.36
C GLY A 130 -10.06 -15.51 0.10
N ILE A 131 -10.92 -14.48 0.21
CA ILE A 131 -11.41 -13.71 -0.96
C ILE A 131 -10.42 -12.61 -1.38
N GLY A 132 -9.49 -12.29 -0.47
CA GLY A 132 -8.37 -11.45 -0.84
C GLY A 132 -7.69 -12.13 -2.02
N ASP A 133 -7.81 -11.48 -3.10
CA ASP A 133 -7.54 -11.92 -4.42
C ASP A 133 -6.21 -12.63 -4.56
N VAL A 134 -6.15 -13.52 -5.51
CA VAL A 134 -4.91 -14.05 -6.09
C VAL A 134 -3.86 -12.93 -6.29
N GLU A 135 -4.27 -11.68 -6.58
CA GLU A 135 -3.38 -10.54 -6.74
C GLU A 135 -2.65 -10.13 -5.45
N SER A 136 -3.28 -10.12 -4.29
CA SER A 136 -2.60 -9.79 -3.02
C SER A 136 -1.73 -10.93 -2.50
N ALA A 137 -2.04 -12.18 -2.85
CA ALA A 137 -1.24 -13.35 -2.53
C ALA A 137 -0.17 -13.65 -3.59
N ALA A 138 -0.31 -13.16 -4.82
CA ALA A 138 0.58 -13.44 -5.94
C ALA A 138 2.06 -13.12 -5.64
N PRO A 139 2.43 -12.02 -4.93
CA PRO A 139 3.82 -11.80 -4.54
C PRO A 139 4.38 -12.93 -3.65
N SER A 140 3.58 -13.44 -2.70
CA SER A 140 4.02 -14.51 -1.80
C SER A 140 4.22 -15.83 -2.54
N PHE A 141 3.37 -16.13 -3.53
CA PHE A 141 3.56 -17.29 -4.40
C PHE A 141 4.84 -17.17 -5.23
N ALA A 142 5.06 -16.03 -5.87
CA ALA A 142 6.25 -15.80 -6.68
C ALA A 142 7.54 -15.85 -5.83
N LEU A 143 7.55 -15.28 -4.64
CA LEU A 143 8.67 -15.39 -3.69
C LEU A 143 8.90 -16.84 -3.24
N TRP A 144 7.83 -17.60 -3.04
CA TRP A 144 7.92 -19.02 -2.71
C TRP A 144 8.57 -19.81 -3.85
N GLU A 145 8.14 -19.66 -5.09
CA GLU A 145 8.72 -20.32 -6.25
C GLU A 145 10.20 -19.97 -6.41
N LEU A 146 10.55 -18.68 -6.29
CA LEU A 146 11.95 -18.24 -6.27
C LEU A 146 12.78 -18.94 -5.16
N SER A 147 12.18 -19.09 -3.98
CA SER A 147 12.84 -19.78 -2.86
C SER A 147 13.08 -21.27 -3.15
N ARG A 148 12.20 -21.92 -3.93
CA ARG A 148 12.35 -23.32 -4.33
C ARG A 148 13.45 -23.50 -5.37
N LEU A 149 13.63 -22.54 -6.29
CA LEU A 149 14.79 -22.57 -7.20
C LEU A 149 16.12 -22.61 -6.43
N ILE A 150 16.22 -21.80 -5.37
CA ILE A 150 17.42 -21.78 -4.52
C ILE A 150 17.58 -23.09 -3.77
N ARG A 151 16.54 -23.59 -3.11
CA ARG A 151 16.58 -24.82 -2.32
C ARG A 151 16.96 -26.04 -3.14
N ASN A 152 16.61 -26.06 -4.43
CA ASN A 152 16.85 -27.17 -5.34
C ASN A 152 18.23 -27.12 -6.02
N SER A 153 19.02 -26.06 -5.82
CA SER A 153 20.38 -25.91 -6.31
C SER A 153 21.37 -25.73 -5.15
N SER A 154 22.37 -26.60 -5.09
CA SER A 154 23.41 -26.54 -4.07
C SER A 154 24.28 -25.30 -4.20
N SER A 155 24.57 -24.87 -5.43
CA SER A 155 25.37 -23.67 -5.69
C SER A 155 24.62 -22.40 -5.32
N LEU A 156 23.32 -22.29 -5.67
CA LEU A 156 22.51 -21.17 -5.25
C LEU A 156 22.32 -21.13 -3.72
N SER A 157 22.09 -22.29 -3.09
CA SER A 157 22.02 -22.38 -1.62
C SER A 157 23.31 -21.88 -0.99
N ALA A 158 24.48 -22.27 -1.50
CA ALA A 158 25.77 -21.78 -1.01
C ALA A 158 25.95 -20.27 -1.16
N CYS A 159 25.44 -19.66 -2.24
CA CYS A 159 25.42 -18.20 -2.40
C CYS A 159 24.66 -17.49 -1.29
N PHE A 160 23.50 -18.03 -0.88
CA PHE A 160 22.69 -17.48 0.20
C PHE A 160 23.27 -17.80 1.59
N ASP A 161 23.85 -19.00 1.78
CA ASP A 161 24.47 -19.42 3.05
C ASP A 161 25.70 -18.58 3.41
N ALA A 162 26.36 -18.00 2.40
CA ALA A 162 27.44 -17.02 2.60
C ALA A 162 26.93 -15.65 3.12
N GLY A 163 25.62 -15.50 3.36
CA GLY A 163 24.95 -14.32 3.88
C GLY A 163 24.44 -13.36 2.80
N LEU A 164 23.59 -12.43 3.21
CA LEU A 164 22.93 -11.51 2.26
C LEU A 164 23.82 -10.36 1.79
N ASN A 165 24.86 -10.01 2.54
CA ASN A 165 25.82 -8.99 2.11
C ASN A 165 26.61 -9.47 0.89
N GLY A 166 26.57 -8.69 -0.21
CA GLY A 166 27.20 -9.05 -1.48
C GLY A 166 26.54 -10.24 -2.22
N LEU A 167 25.33 -10.63 -1.82
CA LEU A 167 24.58 -11.71 -2.46
C LEU A 167 24.30 -11.41 -3.94
N GLU A 168 23.89 -10.20 -4.27
CA GLU A 168 23.60 -9.82 -5.66
C GLU A 168 24.82 -10.00 -6.57
N ASP A 169 26.02 -9.69 -6.08
CA ASP A 169 27.25 -9.86 -6.86
C ASP A 169 27.62 -11.35 -7.03
N ARG A 170 27.42 -12.17 -6.00
CA ARG A 170 27.59 -13.61 -6.10
C ARG A 170 26.62 -14.23 -7.11
N LEU A 171 25.35 -13.81 -7.08
CA LEU A 171 24.33 -14.29 -8.02
C LEU A 171 24.59 -13.84 -9.47
N LYS A 172 25.27 -12.72 -9.70
CA LYS A 172 25.67 -12.28 -11.06
C LYS A 172 26.72 -13.18 -11.68
N ILE A 173 27.65 -13.72 -10.89
CA ILE A 173 28.77 -14.54 -11.37
C ILE A 173 28.48 -16.04 -11.32
N GLU A 174 27.47 -16.49 -10.56
CA GLU A 174 27.08 -17.89 -10.45
C GLU A 174 26.34 -18.36 -11.72
N PRO A 175 26.88 -19.33 -12.47
CA PRO A 175 26.26 -19.77 -13.73
C PRO A 175 24.86 -20.36 -13.56
N GLU A 176 24.60 -21.09 -12.45
CA GLU A 176 23.30 -21.68 -12.15
C GLU A 176 22.27 -20.63 -11.72
N ALA A 177 22.69 -19.39 -11.40
CA ALA A 177 21.79 -18.30 -11.04
C ALA A 177 21.05 -17.66 -12.23
N LYS A 178 21.35 -18.05 -13.47
CA LYS A 178 20.77 -17.42 -14.67
C LYS A 178 19.23 -17.43 -14.67
N GLU A 179 18.63 -18.56 -14.36
CA GLU A 179 17.17 -18.69 -14.27
C GLU A 179 16.63 -17.90 -13.10
N PHE A 180 17.20 -18.05 -11.91
CA PHE A 180 16.81 -17.27 -10.73
C PHE A 180 16.88 -15.76 -11.00
N ASN A 181 17.97 -15.27 -11.56
CA ASN A 181 18.15 -13.84 -11.86
C ASN A 181 17.10 -13.33 -12.85
N LYS A 182 16.75 -14.14 -13.86
CA LYS A 182 15.71 -13.81 -14.83
C LYS A 182 14.34 -13.71 -14.13
N GLU A 183 13.94 -14.73 -13.40
CA GLU A 183 12.66 -14.79 -12.71
C GLU A 183 12.57 -13.73 -11.59
N PHE A 184 13.68 -13.45 -10.89
CA PHE A 184 13.73 -12.40 -9.89
C PHE A 184 13.59 -10.99 -10.51
N LYS A 185 14.18 -10.77 -11.69
CA LYS A 185 13.97 -9.51 -12.44
C LYS A 185 12.52 -9.32 -12.86
N GLU A 186 11.87 -10.38 -13.37
CA GLU A 186 10.44 -10.33 -13.71
C GLU A 186 9.57 -10.13 -12.45
N PHE A 187 9.95 -10.74 -11.33
CA PHE A 187 9.31 -10.50 -10.03
C PHE A 187 9.40 -9.02 -9.62
N LEU A 188 10.59 -8.41 -9.70
CA LEU A 188 10.77 -6.99 -9.36
C LEU A 188 9.99 -6.07 -10.31
N LYS A 189 9.93 -6.40 -11.60
CA LYS A 189 9.13 -5.66 -12.57
C LYS A 189 7.64 -5.70 -12.23
N LYS A 190 7.12 -6.85 -11.81
CA LYS A 190 5.70 -7.06 -11.51
C LYS A 190 5.29 -6.58 -10.13
N PHE A 191 6.14 -6.75 -9.12
CA PHE A 191 5.84 -6.54 -7.72
C PHE A 191 6.77 -5.52 -7.04
N GLY A 192 7.61 -4.83 -7.80
CA GLY A 192 8.58 -3.87 -7.29
C GLY A 192 7.96 -2.68 -6.55
N SER A 193 6.70 -2.37 -6.83
CA SER A 193 5.94 -1.32 -6.13
C SER A 193 5.63 -1.68 -4.67
N ARG A 194 5.77 -2.95 -4.26
CA ARG A 194 5.45 -3.43 -2.93
C ARG A 194 6.57 -3.17 -1.92
N GLY A 195 6.19 -2.95 -0.66
CA GLY A 195 7.12 -2.73 0.44
C GLY A 195 6.42 -2.32 1.74
N PRO A 196 7.16 -2.17 2.85
CA PRO A 196 6.56 -1.85 4.15
C PRO A 196 5.76 -0.53 4.18
N ASN A 197 6.24 0.49 3.47
CA ASN A 197 5.62 1.82 3.38
C ASN A 197 5.36 2.19 1.92
N GLU A 198 4.73 1.32 1.18
CA GLU A 198 4.52 1.44 -0.27
C GLU A 198 3.73 2.70 -0.69
N TRP A 199 2.93 3.28 0.22
CA TRP A 199 2.20 4.53 0.01
C TRP A 199 3.06 5.80 0.08
N GLU A 200 4.22 5.73 0.73
CA GLU A 200 5.14 6.85 0.87
C GLU A 200 6.13 6.86 -0.31
N ILE A 201 6.08 7.92 -1.12
CA ILE A 201 6.88 8.02 -2.34
C ILE A 201 8.39 8.03 -2.08
N ALA A 202 8.82 8.56 -0.93
CA ALA A 202 10.22 8.61 -0.53
C ALA A 202 10.74 7.30 0.07
N CYS A 203 9.86 6.35 0.42
CA CYS A 203 10.28 5.10 1.02
C CYS A 203 10.79 4.11 -0.02
N GLU A 204 11.75 3.29 0.40
CA GLU A 204 12.21 2.16 -0.39
C GLU A 204 11.14 1.08 -0.48
N VAL A 205 11.05 0.48 -1.65
CA VAL A 205 10.20 -0.66 -1.98
C VAL A 205 11.01 -1.73 -2.68
N TRP A 206 10.46 -2.87 -2.95
CA TRP A 206 11.21 -4.01 -3.52
C TRP A 206 11.92 -3.68 -4.83
N GLY A 207 11.33 -2.86 -5.70
CA GLY A 207 11.94 -2.43 -6.95
C GLY A 207 13.11 -1.46 -6.78
N THR A 208 13.14 -0.71 -5.68
CA THR A 208 14.24 0.23 -5.37
C THR A 208 15.25 -0.33 -4.37
N ASN A 209 14.87 -1.39 -3.64
CA ASN A 209 15.75 -2.12 -2.72
C ASN A 209 15.52 -3.63 -2.83
N PRO A 210 16.16 -4.32 -3.80
CA PRO A 210 16.04 -5.76 -4.01
C PRO A 210 16.47 -6.62 -2.81
N HIS A 211 17.26 -6.09 -1.90
CA HIS A 211 17.67 -6.78 -0.67
C HIS A 211 16.46 -7.18 0.20
N MET A 212 15.39 -6.38 0.19
CA MET A 212 14.17 -6.68 0.96
C MET A 212 13.52 -8.02 0.53
N PRO A 213 13.15 -8.23 -0.75
CA PRO A 213 12.58 -9.51 -1.17
C PRO A 213 13.60 -10.66 -1.11
N LEU A 214 14.91 -10.42 -1.32
CA LEU A 214 15.94 -11.45 -1.13
C LEU A 214 15.98 -11.95 0.33
N THR A 215 15.78 -11.07 1.31
CA THR A 215 15.67 -11.46 2.73
C THR A 215 14.45 -12.36 2.97
N ILE A 216 13.32 -12.08 2.32
CA ILE A 216 12.10 -12.90 2.42
C ILE A 216 12.32 -14.26 1.77
N ILE A 217 12.92 -14.28 0.58
CA ILE A 217 13.26 -15.50 -0.16
C ILE A 217 14.20 -16.39 0.68
N ASP A 218 15.21 -15.80 1.33
CA ASP A 218 16.14 -16.54 2.19
C ASP A 218 15.43 -17.25 3.35
N ARG A 219 14.48 -16.58 3.99
CA ARG A 219 13.65 -17.20 5.03
C ARG A 219 12.74 -18.30 4.46
N MET A 220 12.13 -18.06 3.30
CA MET A 220 11.23 -19.00 2.66
C MET A 220 11.95 -20.28 2.18
N ARG A 221 13.20 -20.22 1.69
CA ARG A 221 13.93 -21.40 1.26
C ARG A 221 14.21 -22.39 2.40
N GLN A 222 14.28 -21.88 3.63
CA GLN A 222 14.47 -22.68 4.83
C GLN A 222 13.17 -23.30 5.36
N ALA A 223 12.03 -22.83 4.90
CA ALA A 223 10.73 -23.28 5.36
C ALA A 223 10.33 -24.61 4.70
N ASP A 224 9.68 -25.47 5.48
CA ASP A 224 9.07 -26.71 5.00
C ASP A 224 7.93 -26.47 4.01
N ASP A 225 7.74 -27.42 3.08
CA ASP A 225 6.72 -27.28 2.02
C ASP A 225 5.27 -27.24 2.56
N SER A 226 5.04 -27.74 3.77
CA SER A 226 3.74 -27.58 4.46
C SER A 226 3.36 -26.12 4.77
N ARG A 227 4.34 -25.20 4.67
CA ARG A 227 4.16 -23.75 4.85
C ARG A 227 3.95 -23.00 3.53
N ALA A 228 3.82 -23.72 2.42
CA ALA A 228 3.60 -23.12 1.11
C ALA A 228 2.36 -22.20 1.12
N PRO A 229 2.45 -20.97 0.57
CA PRO A 229 1.35 -20.00 0.62
C PRO A 229 0.05 -20.50 -0.02
N ASN A 230 0.14 -21.33 -1.08
CA ASN A 230 -1.03 -21.92 -1.74
C ASN A 230 -1.87 -22.80 -0.79
N LEU A 231 -1.24 -23.60 0.09
CA LEU A 231 -1.95 -24.46 1.03
C LEU A 231 -2.83 -23.64 2.01
N ARG A 232 -2.31 -22.50 2.46
CA ARG A 232 -3.10 -21.58 3.29
C ARG A 232 -4.29 -21.01 2.53
N THR A 233 -4.07 -20.58 1.28
CA THR A 233 -5.12 -20.01 0.44
C THR A 233 -6.21 -21.04 0.14
N GLU A 234 -5.83 -22.27 -0.19
CA GLU A 234 -6.77 -23.39 -0.42
C GLU A 234 -7.58 -23.72 0.83
N ARG A 235 -6.93 -23.73 2.00
CA ARG A 235 -7.63 -23.96 3.27
C ARG A 235 -8.65 -22.86 3.53
N LEU A 236 -8.27 -21.59 3.43
CA LEU A 236 -9.18 -20.47 3.64
C LEU A 236 -10.35 -20.47 2.63
N ALA A 237 -10.11 -20.89 1.39
CA ALA A 237 -11.15 -21.01 0.39
C ALA A 237 -12.18 -22.11 0.78
N LYS A 238 -11.72 -23.27 1.23
CA LYS A 238 -12.58 -24.35 1.73
C LYS A 238 -13.38 -23.90 2.95
N GLU A 239 -12.72 -23.30 3.94
CA GLU A 239 -13.37 -22.76 5.14
C GLU A 239 -14.45 -21.73 4.78
N ARG A 240 -14.19 -20.86 3.82
CA ARG A 240 -15.18 -19.91 3.28
C ARG A 240 -16.38 -20.60 2.67
N GLU A 241 -16.15 -21.58 1.77
CA GLU A 241 -17.24 -22.31 1.10
C GLU A 241 -18.12 -23.06 2.10
N GLU A 242 -17.53 -23.68 3.11
CA GLU A 242 -18.25 -24.35 4.19
C GLU A 242 -19.06 -23.37 5.02
N ALA A 243 -18.48 -22.20 5.38
CA ALA A 243 -19.17 -21.16 6.14
C ALA A 243 -20.38 -20.61 5.37
N VAL A 244 -20.22 -20.32 4.06
CA VAL A 244 -21.31 -19.86 3.19
C VAL A 244 -22.41 -20.92 3.08
N ARG A 245 -22.05 -22.19 2.87
CA ARG A 245 -23.00 -23.31 2.75
C ARG A 245 -23.76 -23.51 4.06
N SER A 246 -23.07 -23.52 5.19
CA SER A 246 -23.66 -23.67 6.53
C SER A 246 -24.62 -22.51 6.84
N ALA A 247 -24.20 -21.27 6.61
CA ALA A 247 -25.06 -20.12 6.84
C ALA A 247 -26.34 -20.19 5.99
N LYS A 248 -26.20 -20.50 4.70
CA LYS A 248 -27.32 -20.56 3.76
C LYS A 248 -28.29 -21.69 4.10
N SER A 249 -27.80 -22.86 4.56
CA SER A 249 -28.67 -24.01 4.98
C SER A 249 -29.49 -23.71 6.23
N ASN A 250 -28.99 -22.84 7.12
CA ASN A 250 -29.68 -22.43 8.34
C ASN A 250 -30.61 -21.22 8.13
N LEU A 251 -30.62 -20.62 6.93
CA LEU A 251 -31.54 -19.53 6.58
C LEU A 251 -32.81 -20.08 5.92
N SER A 252 -33.95 -19.43 6.16
CA SER A 252 -35.17 -19.71 5.41
C SER A 252 -34.93 -19.38 3.92
N ARG A 253 -35.53 -20.16 3.01
CA ARG A 253 -35.37 -20.02 1.55
C ARG A 253 -35.68 -18.63 1.03
N ILE A 254 -36.63 -17.94 1.64
CA ILE A 254 -37.01 -16.55 1.31
C ILE A 254 -35.84 -15.56 1.49
N LEU A 255 -34.89 -15.87 2.37
CA LEU A 255 -33.73 -15.00 2.66
C LEU A 255 -32.51 -15.33 1.79
N HIS A 256 -32.51 -16.44 1.02
CA HIS A 256 -31.35 -16.85 0.23
C HIS A 256 -30.92 -15.77 -0.77
N SER A 257 -31.84 -15.18 -1.52
CA SER A 257 -31.54 -14.14 -2.49
C SER A 257 -30.94 -12.87 -1.84
N ARG A 258 -31.43 -12.53 -0.61
CA ARG A 258 -30.89 -11.41 0.15
C ARG A 258 -29.49 -11.72 0.68
N PHE A 259 -29.26 -12.93 1.16
CA PHE A 259 -27.96 -13.41 1.61
C PHE A 259 -26.97 -13.37 0.45
N ASP A 260 -27.32 -13.95 -0.70
CA ASP A 260 -26.46 -13.98 -1.89
C ASP A 260 -26.05 -12.55 -2.29
N ARG A 261 -26.99 -11.62 -2.36
CA ARG A 261 -26.69 -10.21 -2.69
C ARG A 261 -25.75 -9.53 -1.69
N PHE A 262 -25.95 -9.76 -0.40
CA PHE A 262 -25.08 -9.17 0.63
C PHE A 262 -23.69 -9.79 0.61
N TYR A 263 -23.62 -11.09 0.40
CA TYR A 263 -22.37 -11.82 0.26
C TYR A 263 -21.60 -11.38 -0.98
N GLU A 264 -22.23 -11.35 -2.15
CA GLU A 264 -21.62 -10.86 -3.40
C GLU A 264 -21.15 -9.40 -3.25
N CYS A 265 -21.95 -8.55 -2.65
CA CYS A 265 -21.56 -7.17 -2.37
C CYS A 265 -20.28 -7.13 -1.51
N ALA A 266 -20.25 -7.87 -0.40
CA ALA A 266 -19.08 -7.89 0.48
C ALA A 266 -17.83 -8.43 -0.23
N VAL A 267 -17.95 -9.50 -1.02
CA VAL A 267 -16.87 -10.11 -1.81
C VAL A 267 -16.35 -9.13 -2.86
N ASN A 268 -17.23 -8.66 -3.74
CA ASN A 268 -16.85 -7.86 -4.91
C ASN A 268 -16.19 -6.53 -4.49
N TYR A 269 -16.72 -5.85 -3.45
CA TYR A 269 -16.11 -4.61 -2.96
C TYR A 269 -14.81 -4.84 -2.20
N SER A 270 -14.65 -5.97 -1.50
CA SER A 270 -13.38 -6.31 -0.86
C SER A 270 -12.29 -6.60 -1.91
N GLN A 271 -12.61 -7.33 -2.97
CA GLN A 271 -11.69 -7.56 -4.09
C GLN A 271 -11.37 -6.25 -4.83
N ALA A 272 -12.37 -5.44 -5.12
CA ALA A 272 -12.20 -4.15 -5.77
C ALA A 272 -11.31 -3.19 -4.95
N ARG A 273 -11.43 -3.23 -3.63
CA ARG A 273 -10.58 -2.45 -2.72
C ARG A 273 -9.10 -2.85 -2.86
N GLU A 274 -8.77 -4.13 -2.87
CA GLU A 274 -7.40 -4.59 -3.03
C GLU A 274 -6.85 -4.22 -4.42
N LYS A 275 -7.67 -4.40 -5.46
CA LYS A 275 -7.31 -4.05 -6.83
C LYS A 275 -7.06 -2.54 -7.01
N SER A 276 -7.95 -1.69 -6.47
CA SER A 276 -7.79 -0.23 -6.52
C SER A 276 -6.55 0.25 -5.75
N LYS A 277 -6.25 -0.38 -4.61
CA LYS A 277 -5.01 -0.16 -3.88
C LYS A 277 -3.79 -0.46 -4.73
N THR A 278 -3.77 -1.61 -5.41
CA THR A 278 -2.65 -2.03 -6.25
C THR A 278 -2.36 -1.03 -7.36
N VAL A 279 -3.41 -0.51 -8.03
CA VAL A 279 -3.27 0.50 -9.09
C VAL A 279 -2.65 1.78 -8.55
N LEU A 280 -3.14 2.29 -7.42
CA LEU A 280 -2.59 3.51 -6.80
C LEU A 280 -1.12 3.35 -6.41
N ILE A 281 -0.76 2.21 -5.79
CA ILE A 281 0.60 1.93 -5.37
C ILE A 281 1.53 1.80 -6.58
N ASP A 282 1.07 1.22 -7.68
CA ASP A 282 1.85 1.16 -8.92
C ASP A 282 2.09 2.56 -9.49
N MET A 283 1.08 3.42 -9.54
CA MET A 283 1.26 4.81 -9.98
C MET A 283 2.26 5.57 -9.11
N ILE A 284 2.15 5.45 -7.78
CA ILE A 284 3.13 6.05 -6.85
C ILE A 284 4.54 5.51 -7.13
N HIS A 285 4.65 4.22 -7.45
CA HIS A 285 5.94 3.61 -7.77
C HIS A 285 6.55 4.16 -9.06
N GLN A 286 5.79 4.34 -10.12
CA GLN A 286 6.29 4.96 -11.35
C GLN A 286 6.78 6.39 -11.09
N CYS A 287 6.01 7.19 -10.35
CA CYS A 287 6.46 8.52 -9.92
C CYS A 287 7.74 8.45 -9.06
N ARG A 288 7.84 7.47 -8.14
CA ARG A 288 9.05 7.23 -7.34
C ARG A 288 10.27 6.96 -8.22
N LEU A 289 10.12 6.12 -9.24
CA LEU A 289 11.22 5.78 -10.16
C LEU A 289 11.67 7.01 -10.97
N ALA A 290 10.74 7.77 -11.52
CA ALA A 290 11.03 9.00 -12.26
C ALA A 290 11.75 10.03 -11.38
N LEU A 291 11.24 10.29 -10.17
CA LEU A 291 11.84 11.24 -9.24
C LEU A 291 13.20 10.75 -8.70
N ARG A 292 13.41 9.45 -8.51
CA ARG A 292 14.73 8.90 -8.14
C ARG A 292 15.74 9.08 -9.26
N GLU A 293 15.36 8.88 -10.52
CA GLU A 293 16.23 9.17 -11.67
C GLU A 293 16.58 10.66 -11.71
N LEU A 294 15.60 11.55 -11.52
CA LEU A 294 15.83 12.99 -11.40
C LEU A 294 16.83 13.31 -10.27
N GLY A 295 16.60 12.77 -9.07
CA GLY A 295 17.50 12.91 -7.93
C GLY A 295 18.92 12.38 -8.21
N GLN A 296 19.03 11.27 -8.95
CA GLN A 296 20.32 10.69 -9.37
C GLN A 296 21.10 11.65 -10.26
N ARG A 297 20.47 12.27 -11.24
CA ARG A 297 21.11 13.25 -12.13
C ARG A 297 21.58 14.49 -11.39
N VAL A 298 20.73 15.02 -10.51
CA VAL A 298 21.11 16.17 -9.66
C VAL A 298 22.26 15.81 -8.72
N SER A 299 22.23 14.64 -8.11
CA SER A 299 23.30 14.13 -7.25
C SER A 299 24.65 14.04 -7.97
N GLN A 300 24.66 13.51 -9.20
CA GLN A 300 25.88 13.38 -10.02
C GLN A 300 26.55 14.72 -10.29
N ARG A 301 25.78 15.77 -10.58
CA ARG A 301 26.34 17.10 -10.89
C ARG A 301 26.63 17.99 -9.68
N SER A 302 25.95 17.75 -8.55
CA SER A 302 26.07 18.60 -7.36
C SER A 302 26.96 18.00 -6.24
N GLY A 303 27.26 16.70 -6.35
CA GLY A 303 27.89 15.92 -5.27
C GLY A 303 26.98 15.71 -4.04
N GLY A 304 25.68 15.94 -4.18
CA GLY A 304 24.66 15.62 -3.18
C GLY A 304 24.27 14.15 -3.17
N LYS A 305 23.18 13.82 -2.48
CA LYS A 305 22.60 12.45 -2.44
C LYS A 305 21.33 12.38 -3.28
N VAL A 306 21.04 11.21 -3.82
CA VAL A 306 19.80 10.92 -4.56
C VAL A 306 18.55 11.31 -3.75
N ASP A 307 18.57 10.98 -2.47
CA ASP A 307 17.46 11.22 -1.54
C ASP A 307 17.31 12.69 -1.09
N ASP A 308 18.19 13.60 -1.53
CA ASP A 308 18.08 15.03 -1.22
C ASP A 308 16.77 15.61 -1.81
N LEU A 309 16.32 15.08 -2.94
CA LEU A 309 15.08 15.48 -3.59
C LEU A 309 13.85 15.35 -2.70
N TRP A 310 13.80 14.34 -1.82
CA TRP A 310 12.67 14.14 -0.91
C TRP A 310 12.51 15.21 0.17
N PHE A 311 13.48 16.12 0.28
CA PHE A 311 13.48 17.23 1.22
C PHE A 311 13.25 18.59 0.54
N ILE A 312 12.86 18.56 -0.76
CA ILE A 312 12.56 19.75 -1.56
C ILE A 312 11.04 19.91 -1.67
N ARG A 313 10.55 21.13 -1.47
CA ARG A 313 9.17 21.47 -1.75
C ARG A 313 8.95 21.68 -3.25
N LEU A 314 7.73 21.53 -3.71
CA LEU A 314 7.41 21.66 -5.14
C LEU A 314 7.80 23.03 -5.69
N GLU A 315 7.53 24.11 -4.95
CA GLU A 315 7.88 25.47 -5.32
C GLU A 315 9.40 25.78 -5.29
N GLU A 316 10.20 24.89 -4.72
CA GLU A 316 11.66 24.99 -4.67
C GLU A 316 12.33 24.13 -5.76
N MET A 317 11.55 23.37 -6.51
CA MET A 317 12.08 22.37 -7.45
C MET A 317 12.94 23.00 -8.53
N ASP A 318 12.52 24.10 -9.13
CA ASP A 318 13.31 24.82 -10.14
C ASP A 318 14.66 25.26 -9.59
N THR A 319 14.69 25.77 -8.36
CA THR A 319 15.96 26.18 -7.71
C THR A 319 16.85 24.98 -7.45
N PHE A 320 16.26 23.86 -7.00
CA PHE A 320 16.99 22.62 -6.75
C PHE A 320 17.57 22.03 -8.04
N LEU A 321 16.85 22.08 -9.15
CA LEU A 321 17.33 21.57 -10.44
C LEU A 321 18.43 22.44 -11.03
N GLN A 322 18.32 23.79 -10.90
CA GLN A 322 19.28 24.72 -11.50
C GLN A 322 20.51 24.99 -10.63
N LYS A 323 20.32 25.09 -9.29
CA LYS A 323 21.36 25.51 -8.32
C LYS A 323 21.28 24.67 -7.03
N PRO A 324 21.45 23.34 -7.11
CA PRO A 324 21.27 22.42 -5.98
C PRO A 324 22.18 22.74 -4.79
N GLU A 325 23.33 23.34 -5.04
CA GLU A 325 24.27 23.73 -3.98
C GLU A 325 23.69 24.76 -3.01
N THR A 326 22.77 25.62 -3.46
CA THR A 326 22.12 26.63 -2.61
C THR A 326 21.12 26.02 -1.63
N MET A 327 20.67 24.79 -1.89
CA MET A 327 19.66 24.08 -1.09
C MET A 327 20.28 23.20 0.00
N LYS A 328 21.61 23.00 0.03
CA LYS A 328 22.27 22.07 0.96
C LYS A 328 21.95 22.33 2.42
N LYS A 329 21.90 23.60 2.84
CA LYS A 329 21.61 23.97 4.23
C LYS A 329 20.18 23.55 4.63
N ILE A 330 19.18 23.94 3.85
CA ILE A 330 17.77 23.64 4.14
C ILE A 330 17.48 22.13 4.07
N ILE A 331 18.11 21.42 3.15
CA ILE A 331 18.03 19.95 3.06
C ILE A 331 18.57 19.32 4.34
N SER A 332 19.74 19.77 4.82
CA SER A 332 20.35 19.26 6.05
C SER A 332 19.47 19.49 7.28
N GLU A 333 18.90 20.69 7.42
CA GLU A 333 17.98 21.04 8.50
C GLU A 333 16.72 20.17 8.48
N ARG A 334 16.10 19.99 7.29
CA ARG A 334 14.91 19.14 7.12
C ARG A 334 15.19 17.66 7.41
N LYS A 335 16.36 17.15 7.02
CA LYS A 335 16.81 15.79 7.37
C LYS A 335 16.95 15.61 8.87
N ALA A 336 17.62 16.53 9.54
CA ALA A 336 17.79 16.48 10.98
C ALA A 336 16.42 16.52 11.71
N THR A 337 15.50 17.38 11.25
CA THR A 337 14.13 17.44 11.79
C THR A 337 13.38 16.12 11.58
N ARG A 338 13.44 15.54 10.39
CA ARG A 338 12.78 14.24 10.10
C ARG A 338 13.37 13.11 10.96
N GLU A 339 14.68 13.09 11.13
CA GLU A 339 15.35 12.09 11.97
C GLU A 339 14.91 12.23 13.44
N ALA A 340 14.90 13.44 13.98
CA ALA A 340 14.43 13.69 15.34
C ALA A 340 12.96 13.26 15.54
N LEU A 341 12.08 13.59 14.59
CA LEU A 341 10.67 13.18 14.63
C LEU A 341 10.50 11.65 14.49
N SER A 342 11.35 10.97 13.74
CA SER A 342 11.29 9.52 13.56
C SER A 342 11.58 8.71 14.82
N GLU A 343 12.26 9.31 15.79
CA GLU A 343 12.53 8.71 17.10
C GLU A 343 11.32 8.77 18.06
N LEU A 344 10.28 9.52 17.69
CA LEU A 344 9.08 9.73 18.49
C LEU A 344 7.91 8.88 17.97
N VAL A 345 6.95 8.63 18.87
CA VAL A 345 5.66 8.01 18.51
C VAL A 345 4.55 9.01 18.76
N PRO A 346 3.90 9.51 17.68
CA PRO A 346 2.77 10.41 17.85
C PRO A 346 1.61 9.70 18.56
N PRO A 347 0.76 10.44 19.30
CA PRO A 347 -0.42 9.85 19.92
C PRO A 347 -1.35 9.29 18.84
N PHE A 348 -1.77 8.04 19.00
CA PHE A 348 -2.68 7.37 18.06
C PHE A 348 -4.07 8.04 18.01
N CYS A 349 -4.55 8.47 19.16
CA CYS A 349 -5.80 9.24 19.32
C CYS A 349 -5.59 10.35 20.33
N PHE A 350 -6.17 11.51 20.07
CA PHE A 350 -6.22 12.62 21.02
C PHE A 350 -7.57 13.35 20.88
N SER A 351 -7.93 14.12 21.91
CA SER A 351 -9.12 14.96 21.92
C SER A 351 -8.73 16.41 22.13
N GLY A 352 -9.25 17.32 21.31
CA GLY A 352 -8.84 18.72 21.30
C GLY A 352 -7.55 18.94 20.47
N GLU A 353 -6.66 19.77 20.99
CA GLU A 353 -5.40 20.09 20.32
C GLU A 353 -4.40 18.92 20.35
N LEU A 354 -3.59 18.82 19.30
CA LEU A 354 -2.50 17.84 19.25
C LEU A 354 -1.54 18.09 20.41
N PRO A 355 -1.23 17.08 21.24
CA PRO A 355 -0.26 17.24 22.31
C PRO A 355 1.09 17.75 21.80
N PRO A 356 1.77 18.64 22.56
CA PRO A 356 3.09 19.13 22.17
C PRO A 356 4.08 18.00 21.89
N ILE A 357 4.94 18.17 20.87
CA ILE A 357 5.88 17.13 20.40
C ILE A 357 6.80 16.66 21.55
N GLU A 358 7.13 17.54 22.47
CA GLU A 358 7.98 17.26 23.63
C GLU A 358 7.35 16.23 24.58
N THR A 359 6.04 16.02 24.49
CA THR A 359 5.29 15.05 25.30
C THR A 359 5.19 13.67 24.64
N TRP A 360 5.66 13.54 23.40
CA TRP A 360 5.55 12.27 22.66
C TRP A 360 6.56 11.26 23.19
N GLU A 361 6.12 10.00 23.24
CA GLU A 361 6.96 8.89 23.71
C GLU A 361 8.09 8.59 22.73
N LYS A 362 9.25 8.23 23.28
CA LYS A 362 10.37 7.79 22.44
C LYS A 362 10.18 6.35 22.01
N ARG A 363 10.32 6.08 20.72
CA ARG A 363 10.14 4.75 20.09
C ARG A 363 10.99 3.66 20.79
N LYS A 364 12.22 3.95 21.18
CA LYS A 364 13.10 2.99 21.87
C LYS A 364 12.62 2.62 23.27
N GLU A 365 11.92 3.52 23.95
CA GLU A 365 11.37 3.28 25.29
C GLU A 365 10.15 2.38 25.21
N ILE A 366 9.28 2.58 24.24
CA ILE A 366 8.12 1.71 23.97
C ILE A 366 8.58 0.28 23.67
N ALA A 367 9.54 0.10 22.77
CA ALA A 367 10.06 -1.21 22.42
C ALA A 367 10.67 -1.94 23.62
N ARG A 368 11.36 -1.23 24.53
CA ARG A 368 11.90 -1.80 25.78
C ARG A 368 10.81 -2.21 26.76
N THR A 369 9.73 -1.44 26.84
CA THR A 369 8.60 -1.74 27.72
C THR A 369 7.82 -2.95 27.20
N ALA A 370 7.54 -3.03 25.90
CA ALA A 370 6.88 -4.16 25.26
C ALA A 370 7.67 -5.48 25.41
N LEU A 371 9.01 -5.42 25.25
CA LEU A 371 9.88 -6.58 25.51
C LEU A 371 9.84 -7.07 26.96
N LYS A 372 9.64 -6.18 27.94
CA LYS A 372 9.51 -6.55 29.36
C LYS A 372 8.14 -7.09 29.69
N SER A 373 7.07 -6.63 29.02
CA SER A 373 5.69 -7.10 29.22
C SER A 373 5.36 -8.41 28.50
N GLY A 374 6.22 -8.84 27.56
CA GLY A 374 5.96 -10.04 26.76
C GLY A 374 4.88 -9.86 25.69
N GLU A 375 4.53 -8.62 25.35
CA GLU A 375 3.48 -8.24 24.38
C GLU A 375 4.00 -8.13 22.93
N ILE A 376 5.06 -8.88 22.57
CA ILE A 376 5.56 -8.96 21.18
C ILE A 376 5.30 -10.33 20.59
#